data_1b39270f69f5f5dff4410137b265ec53
#
_entry.id   1b39270f69f5f5dff4410137b265ec53
#
_cell.length_a   1.000
_cell.length_b   1.000
_cell.length_c   1.000
_cell.angle_alpha   90.00
_cell.angle_beta   90.00
_cell.angle_gamma   90.00
#
_symmetry.space_group_name_H-M   'P 1'
#
loop_
_entity.id
_entity.type
_entity.pdbx_description
1 polymer ?
#
loop_
_entity_poly.entity_id
_entity_poly.type
_entity_poly.pdbx_seq_one_letter_code
_entity_poly.pdbx_strand_id
1 'polypeptide(L)'
;VISNSSLSNLYFDTLNQYLFIGINDFGLKLSVHHWINDLLMAIFFFFVTLEIKREFIQGELSNLKKALLPIIGAVGGMVVPALVYVFINLGNSETLNGWAIPSATDIAFSLGILSLLGSRVPISLKVFLTALAIIDDLGAILIIAFFYSGDLSISYLSLILISYILLLTLNKFGVKKFIPYLIIGAFMWFFTYKSGIHATIAGVLLA
;
A
#
# COMPACT_ATOMS: atom_id res chain seq x y z
N VAL A 1 -2.32 21.63 2.69
CA VAL A 1 -2.56 23.07 2.45
C VAL A 1 -4.04 23.38 2.54
N ILE A 2 -4.94 22.69 1.79
CA ILE A 2 -6.39 22.96 1.78
C ILE A 2 -7.01 22.75 3.17
N SER A 3 -6.66 21.66 3.85
CA SER A 3 -7.15 21.32 5.20
C SER A 3 -6.83 22.37 6.28
N ASN A 4 -5.84 23.23 6.04
CA ASN A 4 -5.43 24.32 6.93
C ASN A 4 -5.69 25.70 6.31
N SER A 5 -6.66 25.82 5.42
CA SER A 5 -7.07 27.06 4.76
C SER A 5 -8.52 27.40 5.06
N SER A 6 -9.04 28.52 4.52
CA SER A 6 -10.46 28.87 4.60
C SER A 6 -11.40 27.83 3.96
N LEU A 7 -10.86 26.91 3.14
CA LEU A 7 -11.59 25.80 2.52
C LEU A 7 -11.59 24.51 3.36
N SER A 8 -11.09 24.56 4.60
CA SER A 8 -11.00 23.40 5.50
C SER A 8 -12.34 22.69 5.69
N ASN A 9 -13.41 23.45 5.95
CA ASN A 9 -14.75 22.86 6.14
C ASN A 9 -15.22 22.12 4.89
N LEU A 10 -15.09 22.72 3.71
CA LEU A 10 -15.44 22.08 2.44
C LEU A 10 -14.66 20.77 2.22
N TYR A 11 -13.36 20.77 2.56
CA TYR A 11 -12.52 19.60 2.44
C TYR A 11 -13.00 18.45 3.34
N PHE A 12 -13.21 18.70 4.63
CA PHE A 12 -13.66 17.69 5.57
C PHE A 12 -15.10 17.25 5.33
N ASP A 13 -16.00 18.17 4.96
CA ASP A 13 -17.39 17.84 4.61
C ASP A 13 -17.44 16.91 3.39
N THR A 14 -16.60 17.17 2.37
CA THR A 14 -16.51 16.32 1.18
C THR A 14 -15.99 14.92 1.54
N LEU A 15 -14.94 14.81 2.33
CA LEU A 15 -14.36 13.52 2.74
C LEU A 15 -15.33 12.68 3.60
N ASN A 16 -16.17 13.34 4.38
CA ASN A 16 -17.15 12.68 5.25
C ASN A 16 -18.48 12.36 4.55
N GLN A 17 -18.68 12.79 3.30
CA GLN A 17 -19.86 12.39 2.53
C GLN A 17 -19.87 10.89 2.27
N TYR A 18 -21.05 10.28 2.41
CA TYR A 18 -21.24 8.86 2.16
C TYR A 18 -21.65 8.61 0.71
N LEU A 19 -20.90 7.76 0.02
CA LEU A 19 -21.22 7.24 -1.29
C LEU A 19 -21.69 5.78 -1.16
N PHE A 20 -22.84 5.50 -1.74
CA PHE A 20 -23.36 4.15 -1.83
C PHE A 20 -23.05 3.58 -3.22
N ILE A 21 -22.37 2.45 -3.27
CA ILE A 21 -22.16 1.68 -4.51
C ILE A 21 -22.77 0.30 -4.28
N GLY A 22 -23.84 0.00 -5.02
CA GLY A 22 -24.56 -1.25 -4.90
C GLY A 22 -25.90 -1.23 -5.62
N ILE A 23 -26.62 -2.36 -5.54
CA ILE A 23 -27.95 -2.54 -6.14
C ILE A 23 -28.91 -2.89 -5.00
N ASN A 24 -29.95 -2.10 -4.82
CA ASN A 24 -30.90 -2.21 -3.70
C ASN A 24 -30.19 -2.20 -2.34
N ASP A 25 -30.43 -3.18 -1.48
CA ASP A 25 -29.79 -3.32 -0.17
C ASP A 25 -28.42 -4.00 -0.22
N PHE A 26 -28.01 -4.48 -1.40
CA PHE A 26 -26.70 -5.12 -1.61
C PHE A 26 -25.69 -4.08 -2.08
N GLY A 27 -24.88 -3.56 -1.15
CA GLY A 27 -23.87 -2.56 -1.50
C GLY A 27 -23.04 -2.13 -0.31
N LEU A 28 -22.05 -1.28 -0.61
CA LEU A 28 -21.20 -0.63 0.37
C LEU A 28 -21.55 0.85 0.45
N LYS A 29 -21.92 1.30 1.65
CA LYS A 29 -22.11 2.72 1.97
C LYS A 29 -20.90 3.17 2.78
N LEU A 30 -19.94 3.80 2.12
CA LEU A 30 -18.70 4.26 2.71
C LEU A 30 -18.53 5.76 2.52
N SER A 31 -17.83 6.42 3.44
CA SER A 31 -17.44 7.81 3.21
C SER A 31 -16.41 7.90 2.07
N VAL A 32 -16.31 9.07 1.44
CA VAL A 32 -15.28 9.32 0.40
C VAL A 32 -13.89 9.01 0.93
N HIS A 33 -13.62 9.35 2.19
CA HIS A 33 -12.36 9.02 2.85
C HIS A 33 -12.07 7.50 2.85
N HIS A 34 -13.06 6.67 3.18
CA HIS A 34 -12.89 5.21 3.15
C HIS A 34 -12.73 4.67 1.72
N TRP A 35 -13.47 5.22 0.73
CA TRP A 35 -13.28 4.83 -0.67
C TRP A 35 -11.85 5.10 -1.16
N ILE A 36 -11.26 6.22 -0.74
CA ILE A 36 -9.86 6.54 -1.06
C ILE A 36 -8.92 5.57 -0.35
N ASN A 37 -9.05 5.41 0.96
CA ASN A 37 -8.09 4.63 1.74
C ASN A 37 -8.20 3.11 1.53
N ASP A 38 -9.37 2.60 1.21
CA ASP A 38 -9.58 1.15 1.08
C ASP A 38 -9.54 0.69 -0.37
N LEU A 39 -10.15 1.44 -1.31
CA LEU A 39 -10.20 1.04 -2.71
C LEU A 39 -9.05 1.61 -3.55
N LEU A 40 -8.86 2.93 -3.54
CA LEU A 40 -7.80 3.53 -4.37
C LEU A 40 -6.42 3.12 -3.88
N MET A 41 -6.22 3.03 -2.57
CA MET A 41 -4.96 2.52 -2.03
C MET A 41 -4.74 1.03 -2.33
N ALA A 42 -5.80 0.20 -2.41
CA ALA A 42 -5.64 -1.18 -2.86
C ALA A 42 -5.17 -1.27 -4.32
N ILE A 43 -5.70 -0.41 -5.19
CA ILE A 43 -5.23 -0.29 -6.58
C ILE A 43 -3.78 0.19 -6.63
N PHE A 44 -3.41 1.18 -5.82
CA PHE A 44 -2.03 1.65 -5.70
C PHE A 44 -1.08 0.52 -5.29
N PHE A 45 -1.39 -0.20 -4.22
CA PHE A 45 -0.55 -1.32 -3.76
C PHE A 45 -0.53 -2.50 -4.73
N PHE A 46 -1.57 -2.71 -5.53
CA PHE A 46 -1.53 -3.65 -6.64
C PHE A 46 -0.44 -3.28 -7.66
N PHE A 47 -0.39 -2.02 -8.10
CA PHE A 47 0.66 -1.56 -9.03
C PHE A 47 2.05 -1.60 -8.42
N VAL A 48 2.20 -1.16 -7.17
CA VAL A 48 3.48 -1.21 -6.44
C VAL A 48 3.97 -2.66 -6.33
N THR A 49 3.09 -3.60 -5.98
CA THR A 49 3.48 -5.00 -5.86
C THR A 49 3.86 -5.64 -7.20
N LEU A 50 3.20 -5.27 -8.30
CA LEU A 50 3.62 -5.68 -9.65
C LEU A 50 5.01 -5.13 -9.99
N GLU A 51 5.32 -3.88 -9.61
CA GLU A 51 6.63 -3.28 -9.79
C GLU A 51 7.69 -4.00 -8.95
N ILE A 52 7.40 -4.25 -7.66
CA ILE A 52 8.25 -5.05 -6.77
C ILE A 52 8.56 -6.41 -7.40
N LYS A 53 7.54 -7.12 -7.88
CA LYS A 53 7.69 -8.43 -8.52
C LYS A 53 8.56 -8.36 -9.77
N ARG A 54 8.41 -7.33 -10.60
CA ARG A 54 9.25 -7.08 -11.77
C ARG A 54 10.72 -6.88 -11.38
N GLU A 55 10.98 -6.06 -10.36
CA GLU A 55 12.33 -5.78 -9.87
C GLU A 55 13.01 -7.01 -9.25
N PHE A 56 12.25 -7.88 -8.57
CA PHE A 56 12.79 -9.15 -8.06
C PHE A 56 13.13 -10.16 -9.17
N ILE A 57 12.35 -10.20 -10.24
CA ILE A 57 12.54 -11.19 -11.32
C ILE A 57 13.58 -10.70 -12.34
N GLN A 58 13.54 -9.44 -12.75
CA GLN A 58 14.29 -8.89 -13.89
C GLN A 58 15.12 -7.64 -13.57
N GLY A 59 14.95 -7.06 -12.38
CA GLY A 59 15.55 -5.79 -12.00
C GLY A 59 16.79 -5.93 -11.11
N GLU A 60 17.16 -4.83 -10.48
CA GLU A 60 18.32 -4.70 -9.61
C GLU A 60 18.20 -5.52 -8.31
N LEU A 61 16.97 -5.76 -7.83
CA LEU A 61 16.71 -6.59 -6.65
C LEU A 61 16.88 -8.10 -6.91
N SER A 62 17.03 -8.53 -8.17
CA SER A 62 17.32 -9.93 -8.53
C SER A 62 18.69 -10.42 -8.04
N ASN A 63 19.61 -9.49 -7.74
CA ASN A 63 20.95 -9.80 -7.23
C ASN A 63 21.11 -9.27 -5.81
N LEU A 64 21.21 -10.18 -4.83
CA LEU A 64 21.34 -9.84 -3.41
C LEU A 64 22.53 -8.89 -3.10
N LYS A 65 23.66 -8.99 -3.83
CA LYS A 65 24.79 -8.09 -3.60
C LYS A 65 24.47 -6.65 -3.97
N LYS A 66 23.68 -6.43 -5.02
CA LYS A 66 23.24 -5.09 -5.43
C LYS A 66 22.10 -4.58 -4.55
N ALA A 67 21.20 -5.46 -4.11
CA ALA A 67 20.06 -5.14 -3.28
C ALA A 67 20.43 -4.81 -1.81
N LEU A 68 21.59 -5.29 -1.33
CA LEU A 68 21.97 -5.18 0.09
C LEU A 68 22.01 -3.71 0.58
N LEU A 69 22.61 -2.81 -0.19
CA LEU A 69 22.71 -1.40 0.18
C LEU A 69 21.34 -0.69 0.21
N PRO A 70 20.48 -0.82 -0.81
CA PRO A 70 19.10 -0.33 -0.73
C PRO A 70 18.30 -0.92 0.44
N ILE A 71 18.44 -2.23 0.73
CA ILE A 71 17.76 -2.89 1.85
C ILE A 71 18.16 -2.26 3.19
N ILE A 72 19.47 -2.13 3.44
CA ILE A 72 19.97 -1.52 4.68
C ILE A 72 19.50 -0.06 4.78
N GLY A 73 19.55 0.67 3.67
CA GLY A 73 19.09 2.06 3.60
C GLY A 73 17.60 2.18 3.92
N ALA A 74 16.76 1.34 3.33
CA ALA A 74 15.31 1.34 3.58
C ALA A 74 14.98 0.94 5.02
N VAL A 75 15.57 -0.13 5.55
CA VAL A 75 15.38 -0.52 6.96
C VAL A 75 15.81 0.61 7.91
N GLY A 76 16.96 1.25 7.66
CA GLY A 76 17.39 2.40 8.44
C GLY A 76 16.44 3.60 8.31
N GLY A 77 15.97 3.89 7.10
CA GLY A 77 15.02 4.95 6.79
C GLY A 77 13.65 4.76 7.44
N MET A 78 13.20 3.52 7.64
CA MET A 78 11.97 3.19 8.37
C MET A 78 12.16 3.19 9.89
N VAL A 79 13.18 2.49 10.38
CA VAL A 79 13.37 2.25 11.82
C VAL A 79 13.80 3.54 12.57
N VAL A 80 14.72 4.32 12.02
CA VAL A 80 15.26 5.49 12.72
C VAL A 80 14.19 6.57 12.93
N PRO A 81 13.42 7.00 11.91
CA PRO A 81 12.34 7.97 12.12
C PRO A 81 11.23 7.44 13.05
N ALA A 82 10.89 6.15 12.95
CA ALA A 82 9.93 5.52 13.86
C ALA A 82 10.38 5.59 15.32
N LEU A 83 11.64 5.24 15.60
CA LEU A 83 12.21 5.33 16.95
C LEU A 83 12.25 6.76 17.47
N VAL A 84 12.66 7.73 16.65
CA VAL A 84 12.65 9.15 17.00
C VAL A 84 11.23 9.61 17.33
N TYR A 85 10.26 9.23 16.51
CA TYR A 85 8.84 9.55 16.74
C TYR A 85 8.34 8.98 18.07
N VAL A 86 8.59 7.69 18.32
CA VAL A 86 8.21 7.03 19.58
C VAL A 86 8.86 7.74 20.77
N PHE A 87 10.15 8.05 20.68
CA PHE A 87 10.88 8.71 21.78
C PHE A 87 10.31 10.08 22.12
N ILE A 88 9.97 10.89 21.11
CA ILE A 88 9.40 12.25 21.32
C ILE A 88 7.97 12.15 21.88
N ASN A 89 7.20 11.12 21.50
CA ASN A 89 5.80 10.94 21.90
C ASN A 89 5.64 10.01 23.11
N LEU A 90 6.71 9.63 23.78
CA LEU A 90 6.63 8.84 25.04
C LEU A 90 5.74 9.56 26.06
N GLY A 91 4.71 8.85 26.52
CA GLY A 91 3.75 9.35 27.51
C GLY A 91 2.45 9.92 26.92
N ASN A 92 2.32 9.98 25.59
CA ASN A 92 1.07 10.36 24.92
C ASN A 92 0.54 9.22 24.04
N SER A 93 -0.42 8.44 24.57
CA SER A 93 -0.97 7.26 23.89
C SER A 93 -1.72 7.59 22.60
N GLU A 94 -2.29 8.79 22.47
CA GLU A 94 -3.04 9.20 21.27
C GLU A 94 -2.10 9.40 20.08
N THR A 95 -0.98 10.09 20.30
CA THR A 95 -0.01 10.36 19.22
C THR A 95 0.88 9.15 18.95
N LEU A 96 1.10 8.28 19.95
CA LEU A 96 2.00 7.13 19.81
C LEU A 96 1.57 6.18 18.67
N ASN A 97 0.28 6.05 18.39
CA ASN A 97 -0.23 5.21 17.30
C ASN A 97 0.24 5.67 15.90
N GLY A 98 0.72 6.91 15.77
CA GLY A 98 1.26 7.46 14.52
C GLY A 98 2.72 7.12 14.24
N TRP A 99 3.35 6.20 14.98
CA TRP A 99 4.78 5.90 14.91
C TRP A 99 5.29 5.55 13.50
N ALA A 100 4.43 4.95 12.68
CA ALA A 100 4.80 4.55 11.32
C ALA A 100 4.68 5.68 10.28
N ILE A 101 4.01 6.80 10.59
CA ILE A 101 3.80 7.91 9.64
C ILE A 101 5.12 8.45 9.07
N PRO A 102 6.15 8.75 9.88
CA PRO A 102 7.41 9.29 9.36
C PRO A 102 8.28 8.26 8.64
N SER A 103 7.88 6.99 8.61
CA SER A 103 8.63 5.91 7.95
C SER A 103 8.20 5.72 6.48
N ALA A 104 7.10 6.34 6.04
CA ALA A 104 6.61 6.20 4.68
C ALA A 104 7.34 7.15 3.71
N THR A 105 7.77 6.62 2.56
CA THR A 105 8.47 7.38 1.52
C THR A 105 7.56 7.54 0.29
N ASP A 106 7.53 8.76 -0.30
CA ASP A 106 6.87 9.00 -1.58
C ASP A 106 7.86 8.82 -2.73
N ILE A 107 7.78 7.66 -3.39
CA ILE A 107 8.63 7.30 -4.53
C ILE A 107 8.39 8.24 -5.73
N ALA A 108 7.13 8.60 -6.01
CA ALA A 108 6.79 9.44 -7.16
C ALA A 108 7.36 10.86 -7.00
N PHE A 109 7.28 11.41 -5.80
CA PHE A 109 7.87 12.71 -5.47
C PHE A 109 9.40 12.68 -5.58
N SER A 110 10.03 11.67 -5.00
CA SER A 110 11.50 11.50 -5.00
C SER A 110 12.06 11.35 -6.41
N LEU A 111 11.46 10.49 -7.25
CA LEU A 111 11.85 10.31 -8.64
C LEU A 111 11.49 11.53 -9.50
N GLY A 112 10.39 12.22 -9.19
CA GLY A 112 10.00 13.47 -9.84
C GLY A 112 11.08 14.54 -9.69
N ILE A 113 11.58 14.77 -8.47
CA ILE A 113 12.68 15.72 -8.21
C ILE A 113 13.95 15.30 -8.95
N LEU A 114 14.31 14.00 -8.91
CA LEU A 114 15.47 13.49 -9.63
C LEU A 114 15.34 13.67 -11.16
N SER A 115 14.14 13.55 -11.69
CA SER A 115 13.90 13.74 -13.15
C SER A 115 14.11 15.19 -13.56
N LEU A 116 13.77 16.16 -12.71
CA LEU A 116 14.02 17.60 -12.96
C LEU A 116 15.51 17.93 -13.04
N LEU A 117 16.35 17.17 -12.33
CA LEU A 117 17.82 17.34 -12.39
C LEU A 117 18.43 16.73 -13.68
N GLY A 118 17.65 15.93 -14.42
CA GLY A 118 17.98 15.39 -15.72
C GLY A 118 19.26 14.55 -15.76
N SER A 119 20.15 14.86 -16.70
CA SER A 119 21.42 14.15 -16.92
C SER A 119 22.51 14.44 -15.88
N ARG A 120 22.28 15.39 -14.97
CA ARG A 120 23.23 15.72 -13.88
C ARG A 120 23.28 14.63 -12.80
N VAL A 121 22.25 13.80 -12.73
CA VAL A 121 22.19 12.70 -11.76
C VAL A 121 22.70 11.42 -12.38
N PRO A 122 23.71 10.76 -11.78
CA PRO A 122 24.19 9.46 -12.24
C PRO A 122 23.08 8.41 -12.26
N ILE A 123 23.06 7.55 -13.27
CA ILE A 123 22.04 6.48 -13.43
C ILE A 123 22.06 5.56 -12.19
N SER A 124 23.23 5.24 -11.65
CA SER A 124 23.38 4.41 -10.46
C SER A 124 22.63 4.97 -9.23
N LEU A 125 22.59 6.29 -9.08
CA LEU A 125 21.85 6.93 -7.98
C LEU A 125 20.34 6.82 -8.18
N LYS A 126 19.86 6.96 -9.43
CA LYS A 126 18.43 6.75 -9.75
C LYS A 126 18.00 5.32 -9.44
N VAL A 127 18.80 4.36 -9.90
CA VAL A 127 18.57 2.92 -9.65
C VAL A 127 18.57 2.61 -8.14
N PHE A 128 19.55 3.13 -7.41
CA PHE A 128 19.61 2.98 -5.96
C PHE A 128 18.36 3.54 -5.25
N LEU A 129 17.94 4.75 -5.61
CA LEU A 129 16.77 5.39 -5.01
C LEU A 129 15.48 4.62 -5.35
N THR A 130 15.34 4.14 -6.59
CA THR A 130 14.19 3.31 -6.99
C THR A 130 14.14 2.00 -6.19
N ALA A 131 15.27 1.31 -6.06
CA ALA A 131 15.35 0.08 -5.28
C ALA A 131 15.05 0.30 -3.80
N LEU A 132 15.58 1.39 -3.22
CA LEU A 132 15.33 1.78 -1.83
C LEU A 132 13.83 2.04 -1.61
N ALA A 133 13.20 2.84 -2.46
CA ALA A 133 11.80 3.21 -2.32
C ALA A 133 10.85 1.99 -2.51
N ILE A 134 11.18 1.06 -3.41
CA ILE A 134 10.45 -0.20 -3.58
C ILE A 134 10.49 -1.05 -2.29
N ILE A 135 11.63 -1.09 -1.62
CA ILE A 135 11.79 -1.83 -0.36
C ILE A 135 11.04 -1.13 0.78
N ASP A 136 11.05 0.20 0.80
CA ASP A 136 10.27 1.02 1.73
C ASP A 136 8.76 0.75 1.58
N ASP A 137 8.25 0.73 0.36
CA ASP A 137 6.85 0.42 0.08
C ASP A 137 6.47 -1.00 0.55
N LEU A 138 7.36 -1.98 0.34
CA LEU A 138 7.17 -3.33 0.89
C LEU A 138 7.13 -3.31 2.42
N GLY A 139 8.01 -2.55 3.06
CA GLY A 139 8.01 -2.35 4.50
C GLY A 139 6.73 -1.71 5.01
N ALA A 140 6.23 -0.68 4.33
CA ALA A 140 4.97 -0.03 4.65
C ALA A 140 3.77 -1.00 4.56
N ILE A 141 3.72 -1.85 3.53
CA ILE A 141 2.70 -2.91 3.38
C ILE A 141 2.72 -3.85 4.60
N LEU A 142 3.90 -4.31 5.01
CA LEU A 142 4.04 -5.20 6.16
C LEU A 142 3.63 -4.51 7.47
N ILE A 143 4.03 -3.26 7.67
CA ILE A 143 3.62 -2.47 8.84
C ILE A 143 2.10 -2.34 8.90
N ILE A 144 1.45 -1.97 7.79
CA ILE A 144 0.00 -1.85 7.71
C ILE A 144 -0.67 -3.20 8.02
N ALA A 145 -0.17 -4.29 7.45
CA ALA A 145 -0.73 -5.62 7.63
C ALA A 145 -0.68 -6.10 9.09
N PHE A 146 0.42 -5.83 9.80
CA PHE A 146 0.63 -6.36 11.15
C PHE A 146 0.16 -5.44 12.28
N PHE A 147 0.24 -4.13 12.09
CA PHE A 147 0.02 -3.16 13.18
C PHE A 147 -1.29 -2.37 13.06
N TYR A 148 -1.88 -2.31 11.87
CA TYR A 148 -3.09 -1.52 11.62
C TYR A 148 -4.31 -2.37 11.22
N SER A 149 -4.28 -3.68 11.50
CA SER A 149 -5.43 -4.57 11.34
C SER A 149 -6.36 -4.47 12.56
N GLY A 150 -7.68 -4.59 12.31
CA GLY A 150 -8.71 -4.59 13.35
C GLY A 150 -9.07 -6.00 13.84
N ASP A 151 -10.29 -6.15 14.37
CA ASP A 151 -10.81 -7.44 14.81
C ASP A 151 -10.98 -8.40 13.63
N LEU A 152 -10.36 -9.56 13.72
CA LEU A 152 -10.30 -10.53 12.63
C LEU A 152 -11.55 -11.42 12.58
N SER A 153 -12.19 -11.50 11.42
CA SER A 153 -13.28 -12.43 11.13
C SER A 153 -12.77 -13.66 10.38
N ILE A 154 -12.78 -14.82 11.05
CA ILE A 154 -12.31 -16.09 10.46
C ILE A 154 -13.09 -16.46 9.20
N SER A 155 -14.40 -16.19 9.17
CA SER A 155 -15.25 -16.49 8.01
C SER A 155 -14.80 -15.73 6.77
N TYR A 156 -14.50 -14.44 6.87
CA TYR A 156 -14.00 -13.66 5.74
C TYR A 156 -12.55 -13.99 5.39
N LEU A 157 -11.71 -14.35 6.37
CA LEU A 157 -10.36 -14.83 6.11
C LEU A 157 -10.36 -16.12 5.26
N SER A 158 -11.29 -17.06 5.51
CA SER A 158 -11.43 -18.25 4.68
C SER A 158 -11.85 -17.93 3.25
N LEU A 159 -12.72 -16.92 3.03
CA LEU A 159 -13.11 -16.46 1.70
C LEU A 159 -11.95 -15.79 0.95
N ILE A 160 -11.10 -15.03 1.65
CA ILE A 160 -9.87 -14.47 1.07
C ILE A 160 -8.96 -15.61 0.61
N LEU A 161 -8.74 -16.62 1.45
CA LEU A 161 -7.91 -17.77 1.11
C LEU A 161 -8.45 -18.53 -0.12
N ILE A 162 -9.75 -18.76 -0.19
CA ILE A 162 -10.41 -19.39 -1.35
C ILE A 162 -10.18 -18.54 -2.60
N SER A 163 -10.39 -17.23 -2.53
CA SER A 163 -10.16 -16.31 -3.64
C SER A 163 -8.71 -16.36 -4.12
N TYR A 164 -7.75 -16.39 -3.19
CA TYR A 164 -6.33 -16.49 -3.49
C TYR A 164 -5.98 -17.82 -4.17
N ILE A 165 -6.52 -18.95 -3.69
CA ILE A 165 -6.35 -20.27 -4.33
C ILE A 165 -6.93 -20.26 -5.75
N LEU A 166 -8.08 -19.62 -5.99
CA LEU A 166 -8.65 -19.45 -7.33
C LEU A 166 -7.71 -18.65 -8.25
N LEU A 167 -7.12 -17.57 -7.78
CA LEU A 167 -6.13 -16.78 -8.54
C LEU A 167 -4.92 -17.64 -8.91
N LEU A 168 -4.35 -18.38 -7.96
CA LEU A 168 -3.24 -19.30 -8.22
C LEU A 168 -3.62 -20.39 -9.22
N THR A 169 -4.85 -20.89 -9.15
CA THR A 169 -5.36 -21.90 -10.07
C THR A 169 -5.46 -21.35 -11.49
N LEU A 170 -6.02 -20.14 -11.68
CA LEU A 170 -6.06 -19.47 -12.98
C LEU A 170 -4.65 -19.27 -13.57
N ASN A 171 -3.71 -18.84 -12.71
CA ASN A 171 -2.32 -18.66 -13.12
C ASN A 171 -1.70 -20.00 -13.56
N LYS A 172 -1.87 -21.07 -12.78
CA LYS A 172 -1.35 -22.40 -13.10
C LYS A 172 -1.93 -22.97 -14.41
N PHE A 173 -3.21 -22.70 -14.71
CA PHE A 173 -3.83 -23.08 -15.98
C PHE A 173 -3.44 -22.16 -17.15
N GLY A 174 -2.58 -21.18 -16.93
CA GLY A 174 -2.08 -20.29 -17.98
C GLY A 174 -3.15 -19.34 -18.54
N VAL A 175 -4.15 -18.97 -17.76
CA VAL A 175 -5.16 -17.99 -18.18
C VAL A 175 -4.50 -16.62 -18.29
N LYS A 176 -4.37 -16.13 -19.53
CA LYS A 176 -3.71 -14.82 -19.83
C LYS A 176 -4.69 -13.65 -19.85
N LYS A 177 -6.00 -13.90 -19.79
CA LYS A 177 -7.01 -12.83 -19.78
C LYS A 177 -7.02 -12.15 -18.41
N PHE A 178 -6.96 -10.81 -18.41
CA PHE A 178 -6.89 -10.00 -17.19
C PHE A 178 -8.23 -9.94 -16.43
N ILE A 179 -9.36 -9.97 -17.16
CA ILE A 179 -10.71 -9.80 -16.58
C ILE A 179 -11.03 -10.79 -15.46
N PRO A 180 -10.79 -12.13 -15.58
CA PRO A 180 -11.05 -13.06 -14.48
C PRO A 180 -10.29 -12.73 -13.19
N TYR A 181 -9.04 -12.28 -13.31
CA TYR A 181 -8.23 -11.86 -12.17
C TYR A 181 -8.82 -10.63 -11.48
N LEU A 182 -9.25 -9.62 -12.25
CA LEU A 182 -9.89 -8.43 -11.68
C LEU A 182 -11.21 -8.75 -10.97
N ILE A 183 -12.02 -9.64 -11.52
CA ILE A 183 -13.29 -10.03 -10.89
C ILE A 183 -13.03 -10.71 -9.55
N ILE A 184 -12.14 -11.72 -9.51
CA ILE A 184 -11.77 -12.39 -8.26
C ILE A 184 -11.10 -11.42 -7.30
N GLY A 185 -10.24 -10.53 -7.80
CA GLY A 185 -9.59 -9.49 -7.02
C GLY A 185 -10.58 -8.53 -6.36
N ALA A 186 -11.66 -8.14 -7.06
CA ALA A 186 -12.71 -7.29 -6.51
C ALA A 186 -13.47 -7.99 -5.36
N PHE A 187 -13.80 -9.29 -5.52
CA PHE A 187 -14.38 -10.07 -4.43
C PHE A 187 -13.40 -10.24 -3.26
N MET A 188 -12.14 -10.54 -3.54
CA MET A 188 -11.11 -10.65 -2.53
C MET A 188 -10.94 -9.34 -1.76
N TRP A 189 -10.95 -8.18 -2.44
CA TRP A 189 -10.92 -6.88 -1.80
C TRP A 189 -12.13 -6.67 -0.87
N PHE A 190 -13.34 -7.01 -1.31
CA PHE A 190 -14.56 -6.94 -0.50
C PHE A 190 -14.46 -7.82 0.76
N PHE A 191 -13.97 -9.05 0.62
CA PHE A 191 -13.76 -9.95 1.76
C PHE A 191 -12.68 -9.44 2.70
N THR A 192 -11.58 -8.88 2.17
CA THR A 192 -10.52 -8.28 2.98
C THR A 192 -11.04 -7.08 3.77
N TYR A 193 -11.84 -6.22 3.13
CA TYR A 193 -12.50 -5.10 3.81
C TYR A 193 -13.38 -5.57 4.99
N LYS A 194 -14.10 -6.69 4.82
CA LYS A 194 -14.98 -7.27 5.86
C LYS A 194 -14.24 -8.12 6.91
N SER A 195 -13.01 -8.49 6.66
CA SER A 195 -12.27 -9.43 7.52
C SER A 195 -11.60 -8.78 8.72
N GLY A 196 -11.49 -7.44 8.78
CA GLY A 196 -10.70 -6.72 9.77
C GLY A 196 -9.22 -6.52 9.38
N ILE A 197 -8.76 -7.14 8.29
CA ILE A 197 -7.47 -6.82 7.70
C ILE A 197 -7.63 -5.57 6.83
N HIS A 198 -6.56 -4.76 6.74
CA HIS A 198 -6.58 -3.59 5.89
C HIS A 198 -6.85 -3.96 4.42
N ALA A 199 -7.85 -3.32 3.79
CA ALA A 199 -8.34 -3.70 2.46
C ALA A 199 -7.27 -3.63 1.37
N THR A 200 -6.23 -2.81 1.57
CA THR A 200 -5.07 -2.67 0.66
C THR A 200 -4.31 -3.97 0.42
N ILE A 201 -4.33 -4.90 1.38
CA ILE A 201 -3.67 -6.22 1.27
C ILE A 201 -4.24 -7.04 0.10
N ALA A 202 -5.51 -6.84 -0.25
CA ALA A 202 -6.08 -7.50 -1.43
C ALA A 202 -5.36 -7.11 -2.73
N GLY A 203 -4.93 -5.85 -2.86
CA GLY A 203 -4.12 -5.41 -4.00
C GLY A 203 -2.79 -6.14 -4.08
N VAL A 204 -2.14 -6.33 -2.94
CA VAL A 204 -0.87 -7.07 -2.84
C VAL A 204 -1.04 -8.54 -3.22
N LEU A 205 -2.10 -9.18 -2.72
CA LEU A 205 -2.36 -10.60 -2.99
C LEU A 205 -2.77 -10.85 -4.45
N LEU A 206 -3.37 -9.86 -5.12
CA LEU A 206 -3.78 -9.96 -6.53
C LEU A 206 -2.59 -9.87 -7.50
N ALA A 207 -1.52 -9.16 -7.13
CA ALA A 207 -0.33 -8.94 -7.96
C ALA A 207 0.57 -10.16 -8.04
#